data_bddb8ce2b3ed7286ec2c322e59070d35
#
_entry.id   bddb8ce2b3ed7286ec2c322e59070d35
#
_cell.length_a   1.000
_cell.length_b   1.000
_cell.length_c   1.000
_cell.angle_alpha   90.00
_cell.angle_beta   90.00
_cell.angle_gamma   90.00
#
_symmetry.space_group_name_H-M   'P 1'
#
loop_
_entity.id
_entity.type
_entity.pdbx_description
1 polymer ?
#
loop_
_entity_poly.entity_id
_entity_poly.type
_entity_poly.pdbx_seq_one_letter_code
_entity_poly.pdbx_strand_id
1 'polypeptide(L)'
;QQTGTFTENFSKNAFYRFMNSVKTNWLRLTSLAAANIVNNDISKLTSPDRKNVFIIDDSLFNRTGCKKTELSSRVFDHVSMSYQKGYRMLTLCWSDGNSLIPVNSCLLASSKESNIIGPKRSFDKRTIAGKRRELAQTKAPKAMLTLLDNATKAGLSADYVLFDSWFATPAQITDIKSRGIDAIAMIKKSSRIKYEYCGKQLNIKEIYSQNKKRRGRSKYLLSVDVKVGKEEPISAKIVCVRNKANRKDWLAFICTDTSLCEE
;
A
#
# COMPACT_ATOMS: atom_id res chain seq x y z
N GLN A 1 -15.26 -27.98 -8.45
CA GLN A 1 -15.71 -29.19 -9.22
C GLN A 1 -17.23 -29.27 -9.29
N GLN A 2 -17.97 -28.89 -8.28
CA GLN A 2 -19.44 -28.92 -8.30
C GLN A 2 -20.11 -27.90 -9.23
N THR A 3 -19.38 -26.89 -9.66
CA THR A 3 -19.88 -25.81 -10.53
C THR A 3 -19.69 -26.07 -12.02
N GLY A 4 -19.08 -27.19 -12.39
CA GLY A 4 -18.78 -27.50 -13.81
C GLY A 4 -17.74 -26.57 -14.46
N THR A 5 -17.10 -25.70 -13.70
CA THR A 5 -16.17 -24.69 -14.21
C THR A 5 -14.83 -25.29 -14.69
N PHE A 6 -14.50 -26.49 -14.23
CA PHE A 6 -13.27 -27.18 -14.61
C PHE A 6 -13.55 -28.40 -15.48
N THR A 7 -12.95 -28.41 -16.64
CA THR A 7 -13.05 -29.53 -17.59
C THR A 7 -12.19 -30.74 -17.20
N GLU A 8 -11.14 -30.48 -16.40
CA GLU A 8 -10.22 -31.51 -15.92
C GLU A 8 -10.43 -31.83 -14.44
N ASN A 9 -10.47 -33.11 -14.12
CA ASN A 9 -10.56 -33.60 -12.75
C ASN A 9 -9.17 -33.69 -12.12
N PHE A 10 -8.94 -32.94 -11.04
CA PHE A 10 -7.77 -33.08 -10.22
C PHE A 10 -8.13 -33.44 -8.77
N SER A 11 -7.30 -34.25 -8.12
CA SER A 11 -7.58 -34.70 -6.77
C SER A 11 -7.41 -33.57 -5.73
N LYS A 12 -8.16 -33.67 -4.63
CA LYS A 12 -8.00 -32.80 -3.46
C LYS A 12 -6.54 -32.69 -3.01
N ASN A 13 -5.78 -33.81 -3.04
CA ASN A 13 -4.38 -33.85 -2.67
C ASN A 13 -3.49 -33.09 -3.66
N ALA A 14 -3.80 -33.10 -4.96
CA ALA A 14 -3.08 -32.30 -5.95
C ALA A 14 -3.25 -30.81 -5.69
N PHE A 15 -4.48 -30.38 -5.38
CA PHE A 15 -4.75 -28.99 -4.98
C PHE A 15 -3.96 -28.59 -3.73
N TYR A 16 -4.00 -29.37 -2.66
CA TYR A 16 -3.23 -29.06 -1.46
C TYR A 16 -1.71 -29.04 -1.69
N ARG A 17 -1.18 -29.97 -2.52
CA ARG A 17 0.23 -29.94 -2.91
C ARG A 17 0.60 -28.67 -3.65
N PHE A 18 -0.23 -28.23 -4.58
CA PHE A 18 -0.02 -26.94 -5.27
C PHE A 18 -0.05 -25.77 -4.29
N MET A 19 -1.09 -25.65 -3.45
CA MET A 19 -1.24 -24.57 -2.49
C MET A 19 -0.10 -24.50 -1.46
N ASN A 20 0.46 -25.65 -1.09
CA ASN A 20 1.58 -25.72 -0.14
C ASN A 20 2.96 -25.73 -0.83
N SER A 21 3.01 -25.56 -2.13
CA SER A 21 4.27 -25.59 -2.87
C SER A 21 5.19 -24.44 -2.46
N VAL A 22 6.40 -24.78 -2.02
CA VAL A 22 7.47 -23.82 -1.72
C VAL A 22 8.12 -23.25 -2.98
N LYS A 23 7.88 -23.88 -4.13
CA LYS A 23 8.45 -23.51 -5.44
C LYS A 23 7.57 -22.50 -6.18
N THR A 24 6.31 -22.30 -5.77
CA THR A 24 5.40 -21.36 -6.42
C THR A 24 5.71 -19.93 -6.01
N ASN A 25 5.99 -19.08 -7.00
CA ASN A 25 6.11 -17.64 -6.79
C ASN A 25 4.72 -17.00 -6.76
N TRP A 26 4.13 -16.97 -5.57
CA TRP A 26 2.76 -16.47 -5.37
C TRP A 26 2.61 -15.00 -5.77
N LEU A 27 3.60 -14.14 -5.47
CA LEU A 27 3.55 -12.73 -5.88
C LEU A 27 3.43 -12.60 -7.40
N ARG A 28 4.25 -13.33 -8.15
CA ARG A 28 4.19 -13.32 -9.61
C ARG A 28 2.89 -13.93 -10.13
N LEU A 29 2.46 -15.06 -9.57
CA LEU A 29 1.25 -15.76 -10.00
C LEU A 29 0.01 -14.88 -9.85
N THR A 30 -0.18 -14.28 -8.65
CA THR A 30 -1.34 -13.44 -8.39
C THR A 30 -1.29 -12.13 -9.19
N SER A 31 -0.10 -11.52 -9.34
CA SER A 31 0.05 -10.33 -10.18
C SER A 31 -0.27 -10.61 -11.66
N LEU A 32 0.16 -11.74 -12.22
CA LEU A 32 -0.16 -12.14 -13.60
C LEU A 32 -1.65 -12.46 -13.78
N ALA A 33 -2.27 -13.13 -12.79
CA ALA A 33 -3.71 -13.40 -12.81
C ALA A 33 -4.52 -12.10 -12.79
N ALA A 34 -4.16 -11.15 -11.91
CA ALA A 34 -4.78 -9.84 -11.86
C ALA A 34 -4.59 -9.06 -13.16
N ALA A 35 -3.37 -9.06 -13.73
CA ALA A 35 -3.09 -8.40 -15.00
C ALA A 35 -3.93 -8.99 -16.15
N ASN A 36 -4.09 -10.30 -16.18
CA ASN A 36 -4.95 -10.96 -17.18
C ASN A 36 -6.41 -10.49 -17.07
N ILE A 37 -6.97 -10.48 -15.86
CA ILE A 37 -8.34 -10.01 -15.61
C ILE A 37 -8.49 -8.53 -15.98
N VAL A 38 -7.59 -7.68 -15.49
CA VAL A 38 -7.68 -6.24 -15.75
C VAL A 38 -7.53 -5.93 -17.22
N ASN A 39 -6.50 -6.45 -17.90
CA ASN A 39 -6.19 -6.08 -19.27
C ASN A 39 -7.14 -6.72 -20.30
N ASN A 40 -7.64 -7.93 -20.05
CA ASN A 40 -8.50 -8.64 -21.02
C ASN A 40 -9.98 -8.42 -20.81
N ASP A 41 -10.41 -8.21 -19.56
CA ASP A 41 -11.82 -8.14 -19.21
C ASP A 41 -12.25 -6.74 -18.73
N ILE A 42 -11.62 -6.22 -17.68
CA ILE A 42 -12.06 -4.97 -17.03
C ILE A 42 -11.78 -3.75 -17.89
N SER A 43 -10.59 -3.67 -18.52
CA SER A 43 -10.20 -2.53 -19.35
C SER A 43 -11.17 -2.23 -20.50
N LYS A 44 -11.87 -3.26 -21.01
CA LYS A 44 -12.88 -3.11 -22.06
C LYS A 44 -14.20 -2.51 -21.56
N LEU A 45 -14.43 -2.56 -20.25
CA LEU A 45 -15.65 -2.10 -19.59
C LEU A 45 -15.47 -0.74 -18.91
N THR A 46 -14.21 -0.30 -18.79
CA THR A 46 -13.88 0.97 -18.12
C THR A 46 -14.00 2.16 -19.10
N SER A 47 -14.42 3.33 -18.61
CA SER A 47 -14.42 4.55 -19.39
C SER A 47 -13.00 5.13 -19.50
N PRO A 48 -12.59 5.70 -20.67
CA PRO A 48 -11.32 6.40 -20.82
C PRO A 48 -11.13 7.57 -19.85
N ASP A 49 -12.24 8.17 -19.36
CA ASP A 49 -12.21 9.29 -18.41
C ASP A 49 -11.88 8.86 -16.98
N ARG A 50 -11.89 7.55 -16.70
CA ARG A 50 -11.57 7.03 -15.38
C ARG A 50 -10.08 6.92 -15.17
N LYS A 51 -9.67 7.24 -13.95
CA LYS A 51 -8.30 7.07 -13.51
C LYS A 51 -8.12 5.71 -12.87
N ASN A 52 -7.10 4.99 -13.31
CA ASN A 52 -6.70 3.73 -12.71
C ASN A 52 -5.80 3.98 -11.51
N VAL A 53 -6.05 3.27 -10.43
CA VAL A 53 -5.30 3.47 -9.20
C VAL A 53 -4.81 2.15 -8.63
N PHE A 54 -3.60 2.15 -8.08
CA PHE A 54 -3.16 1.15 -7.13
C PHE A 54 -3.56 1.59 -5.73
N ILE A 55 -4.06 0.67 -4.92
CA ILE A 55 -4.45 0.93 -3.53
C ILE A 55 -3.63 0.00 -2.65
N ILE A 56 -2.95 0.57 -1.65
CA ILE A 56 -2.15 -0.19 -0.69
C ILE A 56 -2.71 0.03 0.69
N ASP A 57 -3.00 -1.08 1.35
CA ASP A 57 -3.44 -1.09 2.74
C ASP A 57 -2.84 -2.26 3.50
N ASP A 58 -2.81 -2.16 4.82
CA ASP A 58 -2.34 -3.21 5.69
C ASP A 58 -3.39 -3.62 6.74
N SER A 59 -3.47 -4.91 7.00
CA SER A 59 -4.40 -5.49 7.95
C SER A 59 -3.72 -6.50 8.88
N LEU A 60 -4.32 -6.75 10.02
CA LEU A 60 -3.87 -7.82 10.91
C LEU A 60 -4.28 -9.18 10.34
N PHE A 61 -3.31 -10.05 10.09
CA PHE A 61 -3.53 -11.46 9.80
C PHE A 61 -3.28 -12.29 11.06
N ASN A 62 -4.36 -12.48 11.85
CA ASN A 62 -4.29 -13.15 13.15
C ASN A 62 -3.97 -14.64 13.02
N ARG A 63 -3.06 -15.14 13.88
CA ARG A 63 -2.65 -16.54 13.99
C ARG A 63 -2.53 -16.99 15.45
N THR A 64 -3.35 -16.47 16.33
CA THR A 64 -3.32 -16.71 17.79
C THR A 64 -3.37 -18.20 18.14
N GLY A 65 -4.24 -18.98 17.48
CA GLY A 65 -4.37 -20.42 17.70
C GLY A 65 -3.27 -21.30 17.07
N CYS A 66 -2.39 -20.75 16.23
CA CYS A 66 -1.41 -21.53 15.49
C CYS A 66 -0.08 -21.68 16.27
N LYS A 67 0.32 -22.92 16.59
CA LYS A 67 1.55 -23.21 17.34
C LYS A 67 2.81 -23.23 16.46
N LYS A 68 2.70 -23.69 15.20
CA LYS A 68 3.85 -23.98 14.30
C LYS A 68 4.00 -22.98 13.14
N THR A 69 3.28 -21.86 13.16
CA THR A 69 3.35 -20.87 12.07
C THR A 69 4.69 -20.14 12.12
N GLU A 70 5.49 -20.30 11.06
CA GLU A 70 6.83 -19.72 10.95
C GLU A 70 6.77 -18.18 10.94
N LEU A 71 7.73 -17.53 11.62
CA LEU A 71 7.89 -16.07 11.72
C LEU A 71 6.68 -15.34 12.30
N SER A 72 5.65 -16.04 12.84
CA SER A 72 4.56 -15.34 13.50
C SER A 72 5.10 -14.46 14.63
N SER A 73 4.64 -13.22 14.71
CA SER A 73 5.20 -12.23 15.61
C SER A 73 4.11 -11.46 16.36
N ARG A 74 4.52 -10.69 17.36
CA ARG A 74 3.63 -9.73 18.03
C ARG A 74 3.32 -8.58 17.09
N VAL A 75 2.05 -8.43 16.74
CA VAL A 75 1.54 -7.35 15.89
C VAL A 75 0.54 -6.55 16.71
N PHE A 76 0.70 -5.24 16.73
CA PHE A 76 -0.26 -4.37 17.40
C PHE A 76 -1.52 -4.23 16.54
N ASP A 77 -2.66 -4.54 17.14
CA ASP A 77 -3.97 -4.36 16.53
C ASP A 77 -4.59 -3.05 17.01
N HIS A 78 -4.78 -2.12 16.07
CA HIS A 78 -5.36 -0.81 16.35
C HIS A 78 -6.87 -0.86 16.65
N VAL A 79 -7.55 -1.96 16.32
CA VAL A 79 -8.98 -2.13 16.59
C VAL A 79 -9.17 -2.57 18.04
N SER A 80 -8.50 -3.64 18.46
CA SER A 80 -8.57 -4.14 19.83
C SER A 80 -7.62 -3.44 20.81
N MET A 81 -6.78 -2.50 20.32
CA MET A 81 -5.75 -1.79 21.09
C MET A 81 -4.83 -2.73 21.88
N SER A 82 -4.54 -3.90 21.33
CA SER A 82 -3.76 -4.96 21.97
C SER A 82 -2.79 -5.63 21.03
N TYR A 83 -1.80 -6.34 21.58
CA TYR A 83 -0.88 -7.14 20.79
C TYR A 83 -1.48 -8.52 20.49
N GLN A 84 -1.53 -8.87 19.22
CA GLN A 84 -1.97 -10.17 18.73
C GLN A 84 -0.80 -10.95 18.12
N LYS A 85 -0.91 -12.29 18.13
CA LYS A 85 0.04 -13.16 17.43
C LYS A 85 -0.39 -13.30 15.97
N GLY A 86 0.49 -12.94 15.05
CA GLY A 86 0.19 -13.04 13.62
C GLY A 86 1.19 -12.32 12.74
N TYR A 87 0.67 -11.69 11.71
CA TYR A 87 1.41 -10.91 10.72
C TYR A 87 0.65 -9.63 10.40
N ARG A 88 1.37 -8.65 9.89
CA ARG A 88 0.76 -7.55 9.16
C ARG A 88 0.69 -7.95 7.68
N MET A 89 -0.52 -8.12 7.15
CA MET A 89 -0.73 -8.42 5.75
C MET A 89 -0.80 -7.12 4.96
N LEU A 90 0.21 -6.90 4.13
CA LEU A 90 0.22 -5.78 3.20
C LEU A 90 -0.36 -6.24 1.87
N THR A 91 -1.37 -5.55 1.38
CA THR A 91 -2.09 -5.89 0.15
C THR A 91 -2.04 -4.74 -0.84
N LEU A 92 -1.77 -5.07 -2.10
CA LEU A 92 -1.90 -4.20 -3.24
C LEU A 92 -3.14 -4.61 -4.04
N CYS A 93 -4.03 -3.66 -4.27
CA CYS A 93 -5.18 -3.79 -5.17
C CYS A 93 -5.03 -2.82 -6.35
N TRP A 94 -5.74 -3.11 -7.43
CA TRP A 94 -5.96 -2.21 -8.56
C TRP A 94 -7.45 -1.85 -8.63
N SER A 95 -7.75 -0.61 -9.02
CA SER A 95 -9.14 -0.16 -9.20
C SER A 95 -9.26 0.88 -10.31
N ASP A 96 -10.38 0.88 -11.01
CA ASP A 96 -10.82 1.91 -11.95
C ASP A 96 -11.95 2.79 -11.36
N GLY A 97 -12.16 2.71 -10.05
CA GLY A 97 -13.22 3.41 -9.32
C GLY A 97 -14.54 2.63 -9.22
N ASN A 98 -14.77 1.62 -10.05
CA ASN A 98 -15.94 0.72 -9.98
C ASN A 98 -15.54 -0.70 -9.57
N SER A 99 -14.46 -1.21 -10.14
CA SER A 99 -13.94 -2.54 -9.87
C SER A 99 -12.78 -2.45 -8.90
N LEU A 100 -12.64 -3.42 -8.02
CA LEU A 100 -11.50 -3.57 -7.13
C LEU A 100 -10.91 -4.98 -7.29
N ILE A 101 -9.71 -5.08 -7.83
CA ILE A 101 -9.02 -6.33 -8.11
C ILE A 101 -7.81 -6.47 -7.17
N PRO A 102 -7.77 -7.47 -6.27
CA PRO A 102 -6.57 -7.79 -5.52
C PRO A 102 -5.45 -8.26 -6.46
N VAL A 103 -4.30 -7.61 -6.38
CA VAL A 103 -3.17 -7.88 -7.27
C VAL A 103 -2.20 -8.85 -6.62
N ASN A 104 -1.66 -8.45 -5.49
CA ASN A 104 -0.73 -9.27 -4.71
C ASN A 104 -0.69 -8.85 -3.25
N SER A 105 -0.08 -9.68 -2.41
CA SER A 105 0.06 -9.39 -0.99
C SER A 105 1.30 -10.04 -0.41
N CYS A 106 1.77 -9.56 0.73
CA CYS A 106 2.79 -10.21 1.53
C CYS A 106 2.45 -10.15 3.02
N LEU A 107 2.89 -11.17 3.75
CA LEU A 107 2.80 -11.22 5.21
C LEU A 107 4.09 -10.68 5.80
N LEU A 108 4.00 -9.57 6.54
CA LEU A 108 5.14 -8.96 7.20
C LEU A 108 5.23 -9.42 8.65
N ALA A 109 6.41 -9.81 9.05
CA ALA A 109 6.78 -10.21 10.40
C ALA A 109 7.79 -9.21 10.99
N SER A 110 7.93 -9.20 12.30
CA SER A 110 8.95 -8.36 12.94
C SER A 110 10.37 -8.82 12.54
N SER A 111 11.25 -7.85 12.29
CA SER A 111 12.69 -8.11 12.17
C SER A 111 13.37 -8.25 13.54
N LYS A 112 12.74 -7.80 14.64
CA LYS A 112 13.25 -7.93 16.02
C LYS A 112 12.96 -9.32 16.54
N GLU A 113 14.00 -10.06 16.91
CA GLU A 113 13.90 -11.43 17.46
C GLU A 113 12.97 -11.50 18.67
N SER A 114 13.01 -10.52 19.58
CA SER A 114 12.15 -10.46 20.76
C SER A 114 10.64 -10.39 20.46
N ASN A 115 10.27 -10.03 19.25
CA ASN A 115 8.87 -9.97 18.82
C ASN A 115 8.42 -11.22 18.07
N ILE A 116 9.34 -12.09 17.68
CA ILE A 116 9.05 -13.33 16.95
C ILE A 116 8.62 -14.39 17.97
N ILE A 117 7.44 -14.98 17.75
CA ILE A 117 6.86 -16.03 18.60
C ILE A 117 6.98 -17.40 17.92
N GLY A 118 6.83 -17.44 16.61
CA GLY A 118 6.89 -18.68 15.83
C GLY A 118 8.32 -19.11 15.52
N PRO A 119 8.50 -20.37 15.07
CA PRO A 119 9.82 -20.86 14.70
C PRO A 119 10.40 -20.05 13.53
N LYS A 120 11.71 -19.92 13.52
CA LYS A 120 12.47 -19.32 12.42
C LYS A 120 13.31 -20.41 11.76
N ARG A 121 13.11 -20.62 10.45
CA ARG A 121 13.86 -21.58 9.66
C ARG A 121 14.83 -20.86 8.72
N SER A 122 16.00 -21.45 8.53
CA SER A 122 16.96 -20.97 7.53
C SER A 122 16.62 -21.54 6.15
N PHE A 123 16.72 -20.70 5.12
CA PHE A 123 16.54 -21.08 3.72
C PHE A 123 17.60 -20.41 2.86
N ASP A 124 17.98 -21.08 1.78
CA ASP A 124 18.82 -20.46 0.76
C ASP A 124 18.07 -19.25 0.17
N LYS A 125 18.65 -18.06 0.31
CA LYS A 125 18.08 -16.77 -0.13
C LYS A 125 17.83 -16.69 -1.63
N ARG A 126 18.49 -17.54 -2.43
CA ARG A 126 18.28 -17.63 -3.89
C ARG A 126 16.94 -18.29 -4.24
N THR A 127 16.41 -19.11 -3.35
CA THR A 127 15.15 -19.83 -3.57
C THR A 127 13.93 -18.88 -3.41
N ILE A 128 12.81 -19.25 -4.02
CA ILE A 128 11.54 -18.54 -3.86
C ILE A 128 11.12 -18.51 -2.38
N ALA A 129 11.31 -19.62 -1.68
CA ALA A 129 11.03 -19.72 -0.24
C ALA A 129 11.91 -18.76 0.58
N GLY A 130 13.20 -18.67 0.25
CA GLY A 130 14.14 -17.74 0.91
C GLY A 130 13.76 -16.28 0.66
N LYS A 131 13.53 -15.90 -0.60
CA LYS A 131 13.10 -14.54 -0.99
C LYS A 131 11.79 -14.11 -0.30
N ARG A 132 10.83 -15.03 -0.15
CA ARG A 132 9.57 -14.77 0.55
C ARG A 132 9.78 -14.48 2.03
N ARG A 133 10.70 -15.18 2.69
CA ARG A 133 11.05 -14.94 4.10
C ARG A 133 11.82 -13.64 4.31
N GLU A 134 12.69 -13.31 3.38
CA GLU A 134 13.40 -12.03 3.37
C GLU A 134 12.39 -10.88 3.23
N LEU A 135 11.44 -10.97 2.29
CA LEU A 135 10.36 -10.00 2.14
C LEU A 135 9.52 -9.89 3.41
N ALA A 136 9.20 -11.00 4.07
CA ALA A 136 8.42 -11.00 5.31
C ALA A 136 9.10 -10.23 6.46
N GLN A 137 10.42 -10.12 6.48
CA GLN A 137 11.19 -9.36 7.48
C GLN A 137 11.66 -7.98 6.98
N THR A 138 11.23 -7.59 5.79
CA THR A 138 11.52 -6.27 5.21
C THR A 138 10.60 -5.21 5.83
N LYS A 139 11.07 -3.97 5.93
CA LYS A 139 10.25 -2.84 6.38
C LYS A 139 9.06 -2.62 5.43
N ALA A 140 7.89 -2.34 5.97
CA ALA A 140 6.65 -2.18 5.19
C ALA A 140 6.76 -1.18 4.01
N PRO A 141 7.41 0.00 4.11
CA PRO A 141 7.61 0.89 2.97
C PRO A 141 8.38 0.23 1.81
N LYS A 142 9.44 -0.53 2.10
CA LYS A 142 10.20 -1.25 1.07
C LYS A 142 9.42 -2.44 0.49
N ALA A 143 8.65 -3.14 1.33
CA ALA A 143 7.77 -4.21 0.87
C ALA A 143 6.68 -3.67 -0.07
N MET A 144 6.10 -2.52 0.21
CA MET A 144 5.15 -1.80 -0.65
C MET A 144 5.71 -1.58 -2.06
N LEU A 145 6.94 -1.07 -2.17
CA LEU A 145 7.59 -0.88 -3.46
C LEU A 145 7.81 -2.21 -4.20
N THR A 146 8.13 -3.28 -3.46
CA THR A 146 8.27 -4.63 -4.04
C THR A 146 6.94 -5.13 -4.61
N LEU A 147 5.80 -4.87 -3.94
CA LEU A 147 4.48 -5.24 -4.46
C LEU A 147 4.14 -4.45 -5.74
N LEU A 148 4.39 -3.15 -5.75
CA LEU A 148 4.22 -2.28 -6.93
C LEU A 148 5.09 -2.76 -8.11
N ASP A 149 6.38 -3.01 -7.88
CA ASP A 149 7.30 -3.48 -8.92
C ASP A 149 6.86 -4.83 -9.52
N ASN A 150 6.27 -5.73 -8.72
CA ASN A 150 5.72 -6.99 -9.23
C ASN A 150 4.45 -6.79 -10.04
N ALA A 151 3.57 -5.86 -9.67
CA ALA A 151 2.37 -5.52 -10.42
C ALA A 151 2.73 -4.91 -11.78
N THR A 152 3.63 -3.95 -11.80
CA THR A 152 4.11 -3.30 -13.04
C THR A 152 4.82 -4.29 -13.97
N LYS A 153 5.68 -5.17 -13.43
CA LYS A 153 6.33 -6.25 -14.18
C LYS A 153 5.36 -7.29 -14.74
N ALA A 154 4.18 -7.43 -14.14
CA ALA A 154 3.11 -8.29 -14.66
C ALA A 154 2.29 -7.62 -15.77
N GLY A 155 2.54 -6.36 -16.10
CA GLY A 155 1.84 -5.60 -17.14
C GLY A 155 0.62 -4.82 -16.64
N LEU A 156 0.50 -4.60 -15.32
CA LEU A 156 -0.48 -3.66 -14.77
C LEU A 156 0.07 -2.23 -14.77
N SER A 157 -0.79 -1.29 -15.12
CA SER A 157 -0.52 0.15 -15.03
C SER A 157 -1.58 0.84 -14.17
N ALA A 158 -1.21 1.94 -13.56
CA ALA A 158 -2.12 2.84 -12.86
C ALA A 158 -1.55 4.27 -12.91
N ASP A 159 -2.45 5.26 -12.89
CA ASP A 159 -2.09 6.66 -12.86
C ASP A 159 -1.58 7.07 -11.47
N TYR A 160 -2.19 6.50 -10.43
CA TYR A 160 -1.93 6.88 -9.05
C TYR A 160 -1.74 5.67 -8.14
N VAL A 161 -0.99 5.88 -7.03
CA VAL A 161 -0.95 4.99 -5.88
C VAL A 161 -1.60 5.67 -4.69
N LEU A 162 -2.62 5.05 -4.12
CA LEU A 162 -3.35 5.50 -2.94
C LEU A 162 -2.91 4.73 -1.71
N PHE A 163 -2.58 5.43 -0.64
CA PHE A 163 -2.19 4.82 0.64
C PHE A 163 -2.45 5.75 1.82
N ASP A 164 -2.47 5.16 3.01
CA ASP A 164 -2.72 5.90 4.23
C ASP A 164 -1.48 6.64 4.76
N SER A 165 -1.68 7.39 5.84
CA SER A 165 -0.64 8.21 6.47
C SER A 165 0.51 7.41 7.07
N TRP A 166 0.34 6.10 7.27
CA TRP A 166 1.38 5.24 7.81
C TRP A 166 2.58 5.11 6.86
N PHE A 167 2.29 5.06 5.56
CA PHE A 167 3.30 4.94 4.50
C PHE A 167 3.73 6.29 3.92
N ALA A 168 3.03 7.39 4.23
CA ALA A 168 3.23 8.71 3.62
C ALA A 168 4.47 9.45 4.18
N THR A 169 5.66 8.92 3.93
CA THR A 169 6.92 9.62 4.18
C THR A 169 7.43 10.29 2.91
N PRO A 170 8.18 11.41 3.00
CA PRO A 170 8.78 12.05 1.83
C PRO A 170 9.55 11.07 0.93
N ALA A 171 10.40 10.22 1.49
CA ALA A 171 11.14 9.21 0.74
C ALA A 171 10.23 8.24 -0.01
N GLN A 172 9.14 7.78 0.62
CA GLN A 172 8.20 6.88 -0.04
C GLN A 172 7.46 7.54 -1.21
N ILE A 173 7.09 8.82 -1.04
CA ILE A 173 6.43 9.61 -2.08
C ILE A 173 7.36 9.82 -3.28
N THR A 174 8.63 10.18 -3.03
CA THR A 174 9.64 10.32 -4.10
C THR A 174 9.95 8.99 -4.79
N ASP A 175 10.05 7.90 -4.02
CA ASP A 175 10.28 6.55 -4.56
C ASP A 175 9.14 6.06 -5.47
N ILE A 176 7.89 6.42 -5.18
CA ILE A 176 6.73 6.12 -6.04
C ILE A 176 6.80 6.97 -7.31
N LYS A 177 7.03 8.28 -7.17
CA LYS A 177 7.12 9.19 -8.34
C LYS A 177 8.25 8.81 -9.29
N SER A 178 9.40 8.34 -8.78
CA SER A 178 10.51 7.85 -9.60
C SER A 178 10.16 6.62 -10.45
N ARG A 179 9.08 5.91 -10.13
CA ARG A 179 8.51 4.81 -10.91
C ARG A 179 7.54 5.25 -12.01
N GLY A 180 7.36 6.57 -12.18
CA GLY A 180 6.44 7.13 -13.17
C GLY A 180 4.97 7.08 -12.75
N ILE A 181 4.67 6.86 -11.46
CA ILE A 181 3.30 6.80 -10.92
C ILE A 181 3.13 7.94 -9.93
N ASP A 182 1.98 8.60 -9.95
CA ASP A 182 1.68 9.65 -8.99
C ASP A 182 1.18 9.08 -7.66
N ALA A 183 1.54 9.75 -6.56
CA ALA A 183 1.14 9.36 -5.22
C ALA A 183 0.01 10.25 -4.71
N ILE A 184 -1.05 9.65 -4.17
CA ILE A 184 -2.08 10.33 -3.40
C ILE A 184 -2.13 9.69 -2.02
N ALA A 185 -1.85 10.46 -0.98
CA ALA A 185 -1.79 9.92 0.38
C ALA A 185 -2.32 10.89 1.42
N MET A 186 -2.93 10.34 2.46
CA MET A 186 -3.15 11.11 3.68
C MET A 186 -1.80 11.29 4.40
N ILE A 187 -1.50 12.48 4.91
CA ILE A 187 -0.24 12.77 5.59
C ILE A 187 -0.43 13.00 7.09
N LYS A 188 0.57 12.55 7.87
CA LYS A 188 0.57 12.73 9.33
C LYS A 188 0.89 14.17 9.71
N LYS A 189 0.21 14.70 10.71
CA LYS A 189 0.51 15.99 11.34
C LYS A 189 1.71 15.87 12.28
N SER A 190 2.86 15.46 11.75
CA SER A 190 4.10 15.26 12.48
C SER A 190 5.00 16.50 12.41
N SER A 191 5.62 16.89 13.51
CA SER A 191 6.65 17.92 13.52
C SER A 191 7.97 17.48 12.86
N ARG A 192 8.18 16.15 12.71
CA ARG A 192 9.40 15.57 12.14
C ARG A 192 9.38 15.55 10.61
N ILE A 193 8.18 15.54 9.99
CA ILE A 193 8.04 15.53 8.54
C ILE A 193 7.94 16.95 8.06
N LYS A 194 8.88 17.36 7.20
CA LYS A 194 8.95 18.70 6.64
C LYS A 194 8.83 18.67 5.13
N TYR A 195 8.26 19.74 4.61
CA TYR A 195 8.07 20.03 3.18
C TYR A 195 8.70 21.41 2.91
N GLU A 196 9.25 21.61 1.74
CA GLU A 196 9.69 22.93 1.33
C GLU A 196 8.49 23.74 0.86
N TYR A 197 8.19 24.82 1.55
CA TYR A 197 7.12 25.75 1.27
C TYR A 197 7.64 27.19 1.33
N CYS A 198 7.51 27.96 0.23
CA CYS A 198 8.04 29.32 0.10
C CYS A 198 9.53 29.42 0.50
N GLY A 199 10.34 28.45 0.08
CA GLY A 199 11.78 28.39 0.37
C GLY A 199 12.14 28.00 1.81
N LYS A 200 11.17 27.57 2.64
CA LYS A 200 11.41 27.18 4.04
C LYS A 200 10.98 25.73 4.28
N GLN A 201 11.72 25.05 5.16
CA GLN A 201 11.39 23.68 5.58
C GLN A 201 10.39 23.69 6.73
N LEU A 202 9.11 23.53 6.42
CA LEU A 202 7.97 23.61 7.35
C LEU A 202 7.24 22.29 7.46
N ASN A 203 6.76 21.97 8.65
CA ASN A 203 5.82 20.85 8.82
C ASN A 203 4.39 21.28 8.43
N ILE A 204 3.50 20.30 8.26
CA ILE A 204 2.14 20.57 7.77
C ILE A 204 1.33 21.47 8.73
N LYS A 205 1.58 21.43 10.03
CA LYS A 205 0.89 22.30 11.00
C LYS A 205 1.33 23.76 10.85
N GLU A 206 2.62 23.98 10.62
CA GLU A 206 3.18 25.31 10.36
C GLU A 206 2.65 25.87 9.04
N ILE A 207 2.64 25.07 7.95
CA ILE A 207 2.05 25.47 6.67
C ILE A 207 0.58 25.81 6.85
N TYR A 208 -0.18 24.96 7.55
CA TYR A 208 -1.60 25.20 7.80
C TYR A 208 -1.83 26.47 8.61
N SER A 209 -1.03 26.77 9.65
CA SER A 209 -1.19 27.97 10.49
C SER A 209 -0.91 29.26 9.75
N GLN A 210 0.09 29.28 8.87
CA GLN A 210 0.52 30.47 8.12
C GLN A 210 -0.45 30.89 7.01
N ASN A 211 -1.33 30.00 6.57
CA ASN A 211 -2.21 30.27 5.44
C ASN A 211 -3.64 30.56 5.88
N LYS A 212 -4.31 31.48 5.16
CA LYS A 212 -5.74 31.75 5.34
C LYS A 212 -6.57 30.56 4.84
N LYS A 213 -7.53 30.10 5.64
CA LYS A 213 -8.40 28.97 5.32
C LYS A 213 -9.64 29.45 4.57
N ARG A 214 -10.08 28.64 3.61
CA ARG A 214 -11.38 28.83 2.96
C ARG A 214 -12.52 28.61 3.97
N ARG A 215 -13.57 29.40 3.86
CA ARG A 215 -14.74 29.36 4.76
C ARG A 215 -16.00 28.90 4.02
N GLY A 216 -17.08 28.75 4.76
CA GLY A 216 -18.39 28.41 4.21
C GLY A 216 -18.48 26.98 3.69
N ARG A 217 -19.09 26.81 2.51
CA ARG A 217 -19.36 25.50 1.89
C ARG A 217 -18.19 24.93 1.07
N SER A 218 -17.01 25.54 1.13
CA SER A 218 -15.84 25.03 0.38
C SER A 218 -15.54 23.59 0.73
N LYS A 219 -15.29 22.75 -0.27
CA LYS A 219 -14.95 21.32 -0.11
C LYS A 219 -13.61 21.14 0.61
N TYR A 220 -12.67 22.06 0.44
CA TYR A 220 -11.38 22.05 1.13
C TYR A 220 -11.10 23.36 1.89
N LEU A 221 -10.19 23.29 2.85
CA LEU A 221 -9.80 24.41 3.70
C LEU A 221 -8.61 25.19 3.15
N LEU A 222 -7.67 24.48 2.59
CA LEU A 222 -6.39 24.98 2.09
C LEU A 222 -5.88 24.07 0.98
N SER A 223 -5.34 24.66 -0.08
CA SER A 223 -4.53 23.99 -1.09
C SER A 223 -3.25 24.79 -1.28
N VAL A 224 -2.10 24.11 -1.25
CA VAL A 224 -0.78 24.72 -1.39
C VAL A 224 0.16 23.79 -2.14
N ASP A 225 1.03 24.38 -2.96
CA ASP A 225 2.12 23.66 -3.61
C ASP A 225 3.33 23.63 -2.70
N VAL A 226 3.98 22.48 -2.65
CA VAL A 226 5.17 22.23 -1.84
C VAL A 226 6.18 21.40 -2.64
N LYS A 227 7.42 21.37 -2.17
CA LYS A 227 8.40 20.38 -2.66
C LYS A 227 8.65 19.33 -1.59
N VAL A 228 8.77 18.09 -2.05
CA VAL A 228 8.94 16.88 -1.24
C VAL A 228 10.27 16.21 -1.60
N GLY A 229 11.03 15.80 -0.61
CA GLY A 229 12.36 15.21 -0.81
C GLY A 229 13.47 16.16 -0.41
N LYS A 230 14.70 15.63 -0.29
CA LYS A 230 15.89 16.41 0.11
C LYS A 230 16.87 16.61 -1.05
N GLU A 231 17.26 15.52 -1.71
CA GLU A 231 18.29 15.55 -2.76
C GLU A 231 17.70 15.96 -4.12
N GLU A 232 16.60 15.34 -4.51
CA GLU A 232 15.84 15.65 -5.71
C GLU A 232 14.39 15.98 -5.33
N PRO A 233 14.11 17.23 -4.94
CA PRO A 233 12.77 17.62 -4.52
C PRO A 233 11.77 17.57 -5.67
N ILE A 234 10.67 16.85 -5.49
CA ILE A 234 9.56 16.79 -6.44
C ILE A 234 8.46 17.77 -6.03
N SER A 235 7.78 18.33 -7.01
CA SER A 235 6.59 19.17 -6.76
C SER A 235 5.42 18.30 -6.33
N ALA A 236 4.66 18.79 -5.36
CA ALA A 236 3.44 18.15 -4.88
C ALA A 236 2.46 19.21 -4.37
N LYS A 237 1.19 18.87 -4.39
CA LYS A 237 0.10 19.69 -3.85
C LYS A 237 -0.39 19.09 -2.53
N ILE A 238 -0.51 19.91 -1.50
CA ILE A 238 -1.13 19.51 -0.22
C ILE A 238 -2.50 20.16 -0.12
N VAL A 239 -3.52 19.33 0.09
CA VAL A 239 -4.91 19.77 0.28
C VAL A 239 -5.36 19.41 1.69
N CYS A 240 -5.83 20.41 2.43
CA CYS A 240 -6.39 20.22 3.76
C CYS A 240 -7.91 20.25 3.71
N VAL A 241 -8.57 19.26 4.28
CA VAL A 241 -10.02 19.12 4.33
C VAL A 241 -10.54 19.04 5.76
N ARG A 242 -11.83 19.31 5.95
CA ARG A 242 -12.48 19.15 7.25
C ARG A 242 -12.55 17.68 7.62
N ASN A 243 -12.23 17.37 8.86
CA ASN A 243 -12.43 16.01 9.38
C ASN A 243 -13.94 15.82 9.68
N LYS A 244 -14.59 14.93 8.93
CA LYS A 244 -16.04 14.65 9.12
C LYS A 244 -16.33 14.00 10.48
N ALA A 245 -15.41 13.20 11.00
CA ALA A 245 -15.56 12.52 12.30
C ALA A 245 -15.29 13.46 13.49
N ASN A 246 -14.44 14.48 13.30
CA ASN A 246 -14.14 15.47 14.34
C ASN A 246 -14.09 16.86 13.73
N ARG A 247 -15.18 17.62 13.88
CA ARG A 247 -15.33 18.98 13.29
C ARG A 247 -14.30 20.00 13.77
N LYS A 248 -13.63 19.75 14.90
CA LYS A 248 -12.54 20.60 15.43
C LYS A 248 -11.18 20.28 14.79
N ASP A 249 -11.11 19.23 13.99
CA ASP A 249 -9.89 18.72 13.37
C ASP A 249 -9.96 18.79 11.85
N TRP A 250 -8.81 18.64 11.20
CA TRP A 250 -8.66 18.64 9.74
C TRP A 250 -7.76 17.49 9.31
N LEU A 251 -7.91 17.04 8.08
CA LEU A 251 -7.05 16.05 7.45
C LEU A 251 -6.24 16.72 6.35
N ALA A 252 -5.06 16.20 6.07
CA ALA A 252 -4.24 16.67 4.96
C ALA A 252 -3.92 15.50 4.02
N PHE A 253 -4.04 15.76 2.74
CA PHE A 253 -3.68 14.87 1.67
C PHE A 253 -2.58 15.50 0.83
N ILE A 254 -1.71 14.68 0.29
CA ILE A 254 -0.67 15.08 -0.64
C ILE A 254 -0.91 14.38 -1.97
N CYS A 255 -0.72 15.10 -3.07
CA CYS A 255 -0.74 14.57 -4.42
C CYS A 255 0.51 15.04 -5.17
N THR A 256 1.20 14.13 -5.85
CA THR A 256 2.37 14.48 -6.68
C THR A 256 1.98 14.92 -8.09
N ASP A 257 0.73 14.72 -8.50
CA ASP A 257 0.16 15.36 -9.67
C ASP A 257 -0.43 16.73 -9.28
N THR A 258 0.29 17.79 -9.58
CA THR A 258 -0.12 19.16 -9.27
C THR A 258 -1.20 19.71 -10.20
N SER A 259 -1.48 19.00 -11.30
CA SER A 259 -2.52 19.39 -12.27
C SER A 259 -3.93 18.97 -11.83
N LEU A 260 -4.03 18.01 -10.89
CA LEU A 260 -5.32 17.58 -10.35
C LEU A 260 -6.05 18.73 -9.65
N CYS A 261 -7.35 18.87 -10.00
CA CYS A 261 -8.26 19.77 -9.31
C CYS A 261 -8.55 19.27 -7.89
N GLU A 262 -8.70 20.19 -6.94
CA GLU A 262 -9.00 19.91 -5.54
C GLU A 262 -10.49 19.53 -5.31
N GLU A 263 -11.32 19.68 -6.32
CA GLU A 263 -12.74 19.39 -6.32
C GLU A 263 -13.05 18.07 -7.03
#